data_a004f5952bbabbe3ac9b830385542808
#
_entry.id   a004f5952bbabbe3ac9b830385542808
#
_cell.length_a   1.000
_cell.length_b   1.000
_cell.length_c   1.000
_cell.angle_alpha   90.00
_cell.angle_beta   90.00
_cell.angle_gamma   90.00
#
_symmetry.space_group_name_H-M   'P 1'
#
loop_
_entity.id
_entity.type
_entity.pdbx_description
1 polymer ?
#
loop_
_entity_poly.entity_id
_entity_poly.type
_entity_poly.pdbx_seq_one_letter_code
_entity_poly.pdbx_strand_id
1 'polypeptide(L)'
;LAGCLGGLLSLNSCTNSPDMTDYAAYVNPFIGTGGHGHTFPGAIVPHGMISPSPDTRIDGWDACSGYYYADSTINGFSHTHLSGTGCCDYGDVLLMPTVGEQKYLPTGSQSQQMAYASAFSHQNETAEPGYYSVFLDTYQVKAELTASKRAAIHRYTFPESKEAGFILDLDYSLQRQTNKEMEIEVISPTEICGRKKTMYWAFDQYINFYAKFSKPFTYTLVTDSMALDDG
;
A
#
# COMPACT_ATOMS: atom_id res chain seq x y z
N LEU A 1 51.47 -18.85 -56.87
CA LEU A 1 51.37 -18.67 -55.36
C LEU A 1 50.98 -17.23 -55.06
N ALA A 2 49.67 -16.98 -54.87
CA ALA A 2 49.13 -15.71 -54.46
C ALA A 2 48.73 -15.84 -52.98
N GLY A 3 49.44 -15.12 -52.12
CA GLY A 3 49.10 -15.06 -50.70
C GLY A 3 48.02 -13.99 -50.40
N CYS A 4 46.86 -14.40 -49.94
CA CYS A 4 45.85 -13.51 -49.39
C CYS A 4 46.23 -13.10 -47.96
N LEU A 5 46.62 -11.83 -47.75
CA LEU A 5 46.68 -11.22 -46.42
C LEU A 5 45.24 -10.88 -46.01
N GLY A 6 44.69 -11.61 -45.04
CA GLY A 6 43.46 -11.26 -44.37
C GLY A 6 43.71 -10.21 -43.28
N GLY A 7 43.29 -8.96 -43.53
CA GLY A 7 43.30 -7.91 -42.52
C GLY A 7 42.14 -8.12 -41.52
N LEU A 8 42.44 -8.37 -40.24
CA LEU A 8 41.47 -8.28 -39.16
C LEU A 8 41.18 -6.80 -38.84
N LEU A 9 39.99 -6.33 -39.17
CA LEU A 9 39.45 -5.07 -38.68
C LEU A 9 38.91 -5.28 -37.27
N SER A 10 39.62 -4.82 -36.25
CA SER A 10 39.05 -4.73 -34.91
C SER A 10 38.16 -3.49 -34.81
N LEU A 11 36.86 -3.71 -34.78
CA LEU A 11 35.90 -2.65 -34.47
C LEU A 11 35.92 -2.44 -32.94
N ASN A 12 36.62 -1.44 -32.46
CA ASN A 12 36.47 -0.93 -31.11
C ASN A 12 35.14 -0.17 -31.05
N SER A 13 34.14 -0.82 -30.54
CA SER A 13 32.92 -0.14 -30.12
C SER A 13 33.25 0.77 -28.95
N CYS A 14 33.19 2.09 -29.16
CA CYS A 14 33.21 3.06 -28.07
C CYS A 14 31.90 2.91 -27.30
N THR A 15 31.89 2.13 -26.23
CA THR A 15 30.83 2.10 -25.23
C THR A 15 31.00 3.29 -24.28
N ASN A 16 30.91 4.51 -24.79
CA ASN A 16 30.54 5.64 -23.94
C ASN A 16 29.01 5.54 -23.77
N SER A 17 28.54 4.72 -22.82
CA SER A 17 27.20 4.90 -22.28
C SER A 17 27.16 6.33 -21.74
N PRO A 18 26.19 7.17 -22.15
CA PRO A 18 26.05 8.47 -21.53
C PRO A 18 25.84 8.22 -20.03
N ASP A 19 26.58 8.99 -19.23
CA ASP A 19 26.42 8.98 -17.78
C ASP A 19 24.98 9.37 -17.48
N MET A 20 24.11 8.36 -17.30
CA MET A 20 22.67 8.55 -17.06
C MET A 20 22.52 9.01 -15.62
N THR A 21 22.46 10.33 -15.44
CA THR A 21 22.12 10.89 -14.13
C THR A 21 20.81 10.29 -13.66
N ASP A 22 20.83 9.60 -12.53
CA ASP A 22 19.61 9.08 -11.91
C ASP A 22 18.81 10.23 -11.26
N TYR A 23 17.91 10.81 -12.03
CA TYR A 23 17.05 11.89 -11.56
C TYR A 23 16.06 11.43 -10.48
N ALA A 24 15.75 10.13 -10.36
CA ALA A 24 14.88 9.61 -9.33
C ALA A 24 15.48 9.82 -7.93
N ALA A 25 16.80 9.82 -7.80
CA ALA A 25 17.50 10.08 -6.55
C ALA A 25 17.25 11.49 -5.97
N TYR A 26 16.76 12.45 -6.78
CA TYR A 26 16.41 13.80 -6.31
C TYR A 26 14.95 13.94 -5.89
N VAL A 27 14.14 12.90 -6.07
CA VAL A 27 12.71 12.93 -5.70
C VAL A 27 12.58 12.56 -4.23
N ASN A 28 11.93 13.44 -3.47
CA ASN A 28 11.54 13.15 -2.10
C ASN A 28 10.00 13.01 -2.01
N PRO A 29 9.47 11.78 -1.90
CA PRO A 29 8.02 11.54 -1.84
C PRO A 29 7.34 12.11 -0.58
N PHE A 30 8.08 12.51 0.45
CA PHE A 30 7.51 13.13 1.64
C PHE A 30 7.18 14.62 1.45
N ILE A 31 7.59 15.24 0.34
CA ILE A 31 7.23 16.63 0.06
C ILE A 31 5.70 16.73 -0.10
N GLY A 32 5.08 17.63 0.67
CA GLY A 32 3.64 17.85 0.66
C GLY A 32 2.82 16.89 1.53
N THR A 33 3.45 15.95 2.26
CA THR A 33 2.74 15.03 3.17
C THR A 33 2.40 15.66 4.53
N GLY A 34 2.80 16.89 4.77
CA GLY A 34 2.44 17.69 5.94
C GLY A 34 1.85 19.04 5.56
N GLY A 35 1.37 19.79 6.56
CA GLY A 35 0.65 21.05 6.33
C GLY A 35 -0.57 20.83 5.44
N HIS A 36 -0.72 21.63 4.40
CA HIS A 36 -1.83 21.60 3.44
C HIS A 36 -1.41 21.02 2.07
N GLY A 37 -0.43 20.13 2.03
CA GLY A 37 0.11 19.60 0.77
C GLY A 37 -0.73 18.50 0.14
N HIS A 38 -1.45 17.71 0.96
CA HIS A 38 -2.37 16.65 0.53
C HIS A 38 -1.73 15.59 -0.37
N THR A 39 -0.50 15.20 -0.08
CA THR A 39 0.20 14.14 -0.79
C THR A 39 0.45 12.92 0.11
N PHE A 40 0.85 11.81 -0.45
CA PHE A 40 1.17 10.58 0.24
C PHE A 40 2.52 10.00 -0.25
N PRO A 41 3.28 9.29 0.60
CA PRO A 41 4.63 8.81 0.27
C PRO A 41 4.64 7.43 -0.39
N GLY A 42 3.49 6.85 -0.69
CA GLY A 42 3.37 5.47 -1.14
C GLY A 42 4.05 5.15 -2.45
N ALA A 43 4.19 3.87 -2.72
CA ALA A 43 4.79 3.36 -3.94
C ALA A 43 3.85 3.54 -5.13
N ILE A 44 4.19 4.44 -6.03
CA ILE A 44 3.42 4.69 -7.25
C ILE A 44 4.33 4.67 -8.48
N VAL A 45 3.72 4.41 -9.63
CA VAL A 45 4.33 4.69 -10.92
C VAL A 45 3.53 5.81 -11.62
N PRO A 46 4.17 6.63 -12.45
CA PRO A 46 3.48 7.69 -13.16
C PRO A 46 2.27 7.13 -13.92
N HIS A 47 1.10 7.75 -13.69
CA HIS A 47 -0.18 7.34 -14.31
C HIS A 47 -0.60 5.89 -14.01
N GLY A 48 -0.18 5.33 -12.88
CA GLY A 48 -0.67 4.07 -12.37
C GLY A 48 -2.10 4.18 -11.84
N MET A 49 -2.86 3.07 -11.91
CA MET A 49 -4.19 2.95 -11.34
C MET A 49 -4.12 2.64 -9.84
N ILE A 50 -3.10 1.91 -9.42
CA ILE A 50 -2.91 1.47 -8.04
C ILE A 50 -1.86 2.35 -7.36
N SER A 51 -2.13 2.73 -6.11
CA SER A 51 -1.29 3.61 -5.31
C SER A 51 -1.20 3.11 -3.87
N PRO A 52 -0.50 1.98 -3.63
CA PRO A 52 -0.34 1.46 -2.27
C PRO A 52 0.44 2.44 -1.41
N SER A 53 -0.15 2.83 -0.29
CA SER A 53 0.44 3.79 0.64
C SER A 53 0.00 3.51 2.07
N PRO A 54 0.81 3.90 3.08
CA PRO A 54 0.34 3.91 4.45
C PRO A 54 -0.75 4.95 4.64
N ASP A 55 -1.75 4.61 5.44
CA ASP A 55 -2.76 5.53 5.95
C ASP A 55 -2.54 5.78 7.43
N THR A 56 -2.39 7.04 7.83
CA THR A 56 -2.18 7.45 9.22
C THR A 56 -3.43 8.03 9.85
N ARG A 57 -4.37 8.55 9.03
CA ARG A 57 -5.65 9.10 9.46
C ARG A 57 -6.79 8.63 8.58
N ILE A 58 -7.98 8.60 9.16
CA ILE A 58 -9.19 8.23 8.46
C ILE A 58 -9.87 9.45 7.87
N ASP A 59 -9.84 10.58 8.57
CA ASP A 59 -10.48 11.83 8.17
C ASP A 59 -9.64 13.06 8.50
N GLY A 60 -10.12 14.22 8.10
CA GLY A 60 -9.45 15.49 8.27
C GLY A 60 -8.89 16.05 6.97
N TRP A 61 -9.15 17.31 6.71
CA TRP A 61 -8.77 17.95 5.45
C TRP A 61 -7.28 17.86 5.16
N ASP A 62 -6.42 18.07 6.16
CA ASP A 62 -4.96 18.05 5.98
C ASP A 62 -4.40 16.67 5.63
N ALA A 63 -5.11 15.60 5.99
CA ALA A 63 -4.72 14.22 5.72
C ALA A 63 -5.65 13.53 4.72
N CYS A 64 -6.30 14.29 3.85
CA CYS A 64 -7.27 13.75 2.90
C CYS A 64 -6.68 12.78 1.87
N SER A 65 -5.36 12.71 1.74
CA SER A 65 -4.64 11.70 0.97
C SER A 65 -4.31 10.42 1.77
N GLY A 66 -4.81 10.29 3.03
CA GLY A 66 -4.61 9.13 3.90
C GLY A 66 -3.38 9.24 4.82
N TYR A 67 -2.34 9.93 4.41
CA TYR A 67 -1.11 10.08 5.18
C TYR A 67 -0.90 11.51 5.66
N TYR A 68 -0.45 11.67 6.91
CA TYR A 68 -0.01 12.95 7.45
C TYR A 68 1.31 12.80 8.20
N TYR A 69 2.34 13.52 7.76
CA TYR A 69 3.72 13.33 8.23
C TYR A 69 3.93 13.47 9.73
N ALA A 70 3.16 14.28 10.44
CA ALA A 70 3.32 14.44 11.89
C ALA A 70 2.72 13.30 12.72
N ASP A 71 2.08 12.32 12.09
CA ASP A 71 1.49 11.19 12.80
C ASP A 71 2.55 10.14 13.16
N SER A 72 2.27 9.36 14.17
CA SER A 72 3.14 8.29 14.67
C SER A 72 2.49 6.91 14.67
N THR A 73 1.35 6.78 13.99
CA THR A 73 0.63 5.51 13.84
C THR A 73 0.18 5.30 12.41
N ILE A 74 0.22 4.05 11.94
CA ILE A 74 -0.28 3.61 10.64
C ILE A 74 -1.48 2.70 10.86
N ASN A 75 -2.61 3.01 10.21
CA ASN A 75 -3.81 2.19 10.22
C ASN A 75 -3.69 0.95 9.33
N GLY A 76 -2.89 1.03 8.30
CA GLY A 76 -2.64 -0.02 7.32
C GLY A 76 -2.18 0.56 5.99
N PHE A 77 -2.22 -0.27 4.97
CA PHE A 77 -1.82 0.09 3.60
C PHE A 77 -3.02 -0.08 2.68
N SER A 78 -3.66 1.02 2.30
CA SER A 78 -4.71 1.00 1.29
C SER A 78 -4.13 1.17 -0.13
N HIS A 79 -4.93 0.93 -1.16
CA HIS A 79 -4.42 0.76 -2.52
C HIS A 79 -4.84 1.86 -3.49
N THR A 80 -5.67 2.79 -3.03
CA THR A 80 -6.18 3.89 -3.85
C THR A 80 -6.08 5.21 -3.09
N HIS A 81 -5.46 6.22 -3.70
CA HIS A 81 -5.25 7.53 -3.08
C HIS A 81 -5.35 8.65 -4.12
N LEU A 82 -5.81 9.82 -3.67
CA LEU A 82 -5.70 11.06 -4.41
C LEU A 82 -4.50 11.87 -3.87
N SER A 83 -3.79 12.55 -4.75
CA SER A 83 -2.64 13.37 -4.39
C SER A 83 -2.86 14.83 -4.80
N GLY A 84 -2.61 15.74 -3.85
CA GLY A 84 -2.65 17.19 -4.10
C GLY A 84 -4.04 17.76 -4.32
N THR A 85 -5.12 17.06 -3.98
CA THR A 85 -6.49 17.48 -4.32
C THR A 85 -7.21 18.24 -3.20
N GLY A 86 -6.80 18.08 -1.93
CA GLY A 86 -7.53 18.58 -0.77
C GLY A 86 -8.93 17.95 -0.62
N CYS A 87 -9.14 16.78 -1.16
CA CYS A 87 -10.39 16.06 -1.17
C CYS A 87 -10.13 14.64 -0.64
N CYS A 88 -10.81 14.29 0.43
CA CYS A 88 -10.76 12.93 0.97
C CYS A 88 -11.65 12.03 0.13
N ASP A 89 -11.05 11.13 -0.61
CA ASP A 89 -11.73 10.07 -1.36
C ASP A 89 -10.82 8.85 -1.44
N TYR A 90 -11.37 7.68 -1.80
CA TYR A 90 -10.61 6.43 -1.87
C TYR A 90 -10.18 5.86 -0.50
N GLY A 91 -8.99 5.30 -0.40
CA GLY A 91 -8.53 4.50 0.74
C GLY A 91 -9.09 3.08 0.70
N ASP A 92 -9.25 2.53 -0.51
CA ASP A 92 -9.91 1.23 -0.68
C ASP A 92 -8.95 0.06 -0.48
N VAL A 93 -9.53 -1.05 0.01
CA VAL A 93 -8.84 -2.34 0.18
C VAL A 93 -7.61 -2.18 1.06
N LEU A 94 -7.84 -1.90 2.34
CA LEU A 94 -6.77 -1.75 3.30
C LEU A 94 -6.26 -3.12 3.74
N LEU A 95 -4.94 -3.28 3.78
CA LEU A 95 -4.26 -4.46 4.29
C LEU A 95 -3.33 -4.06 5.44
N MET A 96 -3.44 -4.74 6.60
CA MET A 96 -2.57 -4.52 7.75
C MET A 96 -1.96 -5.85 8.21
N PRO A 97 -0.62 -6.01 8.17
CA PRO A 97 0.04 -7.16 8.77
C PRO A 97 0.03 -7.05 10.28
N THR A 98 -0.29 -8.15 10.96
CA THR A 98 -0.44 -8.22 12.42
C THR A 98 0.26 -9.43 13.00
N VAL A 99 0.60 -9.35 14.29
CA VAL A 99 1.12 -10.47 15.09
C VAL A 99 0.39 -10.50 16.41
N GLY A 100 -0.07 -11.68 16.82
CA GLY A 100 -0.84 -11.87 18.06
C GLY A 100 -2.33 -11.67 17.88
N GLU A 101 -3.01 -11.39 18.99
CA GLU A 101 -4.46 -11.19 19.00
C GLU A 101 -4.88 -10.06 18.05
N GLN A 102 -5.82 -10.37 17.18
CA GLN A 102 -6.32 -9.42 16.20
C GLN A 102 -7.51 -8.63 16.75
N LYS A 103 -7.47 -7.31 16.56
CA LYS A 103 -8.49 -6.38 16.99
C LYS A 103 -9.20 -5.82 15.77
N TYR A 104 -10.43 -6.20 15.57
CA TYR A 104 -11.18 -5.89 14.35
C TYR A 104 -12.00 -4.60 14.43
N LEU A 105 -12.43 -4.20 15.62
CA LEU A 105 -13.34 -3.08 15.77
C LEU A 105 -12.60 -1.74 15.82
N PRO A 106 -13.16 -0.68 15.24
CA PRO A 106 -12.61 0.66 15.38
C PRO A 106 -12.61 1.08 16.83
N THR A 107 -11.56 1.73 17.28
CA THR A 107 -11.44 2.30 18.63
C THR A 107 -12.28 3.58 18.71
N GLY A 108 -13.58 3.41 18.89
CA GLY A 108 -14.54 4.52 19.10
C GLY A 108 -14.90 5.26 17.81
N SER A 109 -16.06 5.90 17.83
CA SER A 109 -16.67 6.55 16.67
C SER A 109 -15.97 7.84 16.17
N GLN A 110 -14.95 8.30 16.89
CA GLN A 110 -14.20 9.52 16.56
C GLN A 110 -12.68 9.32 16.51
N SER A 111 -12.20 8.09 16.61
CA SER A 111 -10.77 7.82 16.54
C SER A 111 -10.25 7.97 15.10
N GLN A 112 -9.11 8.62 14.97
CA GLN A 112 -8.34 8.65 13.71
C GLN A 112 -7.58 7.32 13.48
N GLN A 113 -7.57 6.44 14.48
CA GLN A 113 -6.82 5.20 14.48
C GLN A 113 -7.76 3.99 14.55
N MET A 114 -7.45 3.00 13.74
CA MET A 114 -8.08 1.69 13.82
C MET A 114 -7.57 0.91 15.03
N ALA A 115 -8.36 -0.03 15.55
CA ALA A 115 -7.95 -0.86 16.70
C ALA A 115 -6.71 -1.70 16.40
N TYR A 116 -6.47 -2.00 15.15
CA TYR A 116 -5.32 -2.75 14.64
C TYR A 116 -4.17 -1.86 14.17
N ALA A 117 -4.21 -0.54 14.37
CA ALA A 117 -3.14 0.37 13.98
C ALA A 117 -1.81 0.05 14.67
N SER A 118 -0.71 0.32 14.02
CA SER A 118 0.63 0.16 14.58
C SER A 118 1.32 1.51 14.77
N ALA A 119 2.03 1.64 15.87
CA ALA A 119 3.03 2.70 16.02
C ALA A 119 4.15 2.51 14.99
N PHE A 120 4.77 3.61 14.57
CA PHE A 120 5.95 3.64 13.72
C PHE A 120 6.81 4.87 14.00
N SER A 121 8.02 4.86 13.47
CA SER A 121 8.94 5.99 13.53
C SER A 121 9.45 6.35 12.14
N HIS A 122 9.51 7.64 11.81
CA HIS A 122 10.12 8.14 10.56
C HIS A 122 11.60 7.78 10.41
N GLN A 123 12.29 7.43 11.51
CA GLN A 123 13.67 6.93 11.45
C GLN A 123 13.77 5.56 10.76
N ASN A 124 12.65 4.81 10.76
CA ASN A 124 12.53 3.48 10.17
C ASN A 124 11.57 3.48 8.96
N GLU A 125 11.37 4.64 8.36
CA GLU A 125 10.52 4.84 7.19
C GLU A 125 11.34 5.34 6.00
N THR A 126 11.09 4.81 4.83
CA THR A 126 11.75 5.21 3.59
C THR A 126 10.74 5.28 2.47
N ALA A 127 10.82 6.33 1.67
CA ALA A 127 10.05 6.46 0.44
C ALA A 127 10.94 6.91 -0.71
N GLU A 128 10.80 6.22 -1.83
CA GLU A 128 11.47 6.51 -3.10
C GLU A 128 10.45 6.36 -4.24
N PRO A 129 10.69 6.91 -5.43
CA PRO A 129 9.80 6.69 -6.57
C PRO A 129 9.56 5.20 -6.83
N GLY A 130 8.29 4.76 -6.67
CA GLY A 130 7.89 3.36 -6.86
C GLY A 130 8.23 2.41 -5.71
N TYR A 131 8.74 2.90 -4.60
CA TYR A 131 9.05 2.08 -3.43
C TYR A 131 8.73 2.81 -2.13
N TYR A 132 8.20 2.05 -1.17
CA TYR A 132 7.97 2.51 0.19
C TYR A 132 8.32 1.40 1.17
N SER A 133 8.89 1.74 2.32
CA SER A 133 9.07 0.80 3.42
C SER A 133 8.95 1.47 4.78
N VAL A 134 8.48 0.70 5.76
CA VAL A 134 8.38 1.13 7.15
C VAL A 134 8.48 -0.06 8.11
N PHE A 135 8.94 0.18 9.32
CA PHE A 135 8.88 -0.79 10.39
C PHE A 135 7.70 -0.49 11.31
N LEU A 136 6.82 -1.47 11.47
CA LEU A 136 5.62 -1.41 12.30
C LEU A 136 5.97 -1.83 13.72
N ASP A 137 6.16 -0.87 14.62
CA ASP A 137 6.70 -1.10 15.97
C ASP A 137 5.80 -1.99 16.84
N THR A 138 4.46 -1.85 16.72
CA THR A 138 3.53 -2.67 17.51
C THR A 138 3.63 -4.15 17.18
N TYR A 139 3.80 -4.47 15.90
CA TYR A 139 3.81 -5.86 15.41
C TYR A 139 5.20 -6.39 15.11
N GLN A 140 6.23 -5.54 15.18
CA GLN A 140 7.62 -5.87 14.83
C GLN A 140 7.73 -6.41 13.39
N VAL A 141 6.97 -5.84 12.48
CA VAL A 141 6.90 -6.23 11.07
C VAL A 141 7.53 -5.15 10.21
N LYS A 142 8.46 -5.53 9.34
CA LYS A 142 8.90 -4.66 8.24
C LYS A 142 7.94 -4.82 7.07
N ALA A 143 7.33 -3.72 6.66
CA ALA A 143 6.49 -3.62 5.48
C ALA A 143 7.28 -2.95 4.34
N GLU A 144 7.18 -3.49 3.13
CA GLU A 144 7.78 -2.97 1.91
C GLU A 144 6.77 -3.06 0.78
N LEU A 145 6.60 -1.96 0.05
CA LEU A 145 5.62 -1.82 -1.03
C LEU A 145 6.30 -1.41 -2.32
N THR A 146 5.82 -1.95 -3.43
CA THR A 146 6.12 -1.45 -4.77
C THR A 146 4.90 -1.61 -5.67
N ALA A 147 4.87 -0.89 -6.78
CA ALA A 147 3.73 -0.92 -7.67
C ALA A 147 4.14 -0.93 -9.15
N SER A 148 3.25 -1.46 -9.95
CA SER A 148 3.20 -1.28 -11.40
C SER A 148 1.93 -0.49 -11.75
N LYS A 149 1.57 -0.40 -13.03
CA LYS A 149 0.38 0.36 -13.43
C LYS A 149 -0.93 -0.14 -12.83
N ARG A 150 -1.05 -1.44 -12.53
CA ARG A 150 -2.30 -2.07 -12.05
C ARG A 150 -2.11 -3.10 -10.96
N ALA A 151 -0.89 -3.36 -10.53
CA ALA A 151 -0.61 -4.34 -9.50
C ALA A 151 0.37 -3.77 -8.47
N ALA A 152 0.14 -4.07 -7.21
CA ALA A 152 1.05 -3.79 -6.11
C ALA A 152 1.67 -5.10 -5.62
N ILE A 153 2.88 -5.02 -5.12
CA ILE A 153 3.52 -6.11 -4.38
C ILE A 153 3.83 -5.59 -2.99
N HIS A 154 3.37 -6.34 -2.01
CA HIS A 154 3.69 -6.14 -0.61
C HIS A 154 4.63 -7.24 -0.14
N ARG A 155 5.68 -6.87 0.55
CA ARG A 155 6.57 -7.81 1.24
C ARG A 155 6.55 -7.48 2.72
N TYR A 156 6.16 -8.46 3.52
CA TYR A 156 6.12 -8.33 4.96
C TYR A 156 7.10 -9.30 5.60
N THR A 157 8.03 -8.78 6.37
CA THR A 157 8.98 -9.56 7.15
C THR A 157 8.50 -9.60 8.59
N PHE A 158 7.95 -10.74 8.98
CA PHE A 158 7.43 -10.98 10.33
C PHE A 158 8.54 -11.45 11.27
N PRO A 159 8.44 -11.16 12.58
CA PRO A 159 9.21 -11.89 13.58
C PRO A 159 8.79 -13.37 13.57
N GLU A 160 9.58 -14.22 14.19
CA GLU A 160 9.19 -15.62 14.37
C GLU A 160 7.94 -15.70 15.26
N SER A 161 6.82 -16.11 14.69
CA SER A 161 5.52 -16.20 15.36
C SER A 161 4.61 -17.20 14.67
N LYS A 162 3.78 -17.88 15.48
CA LYS A 162 2.69 -18.72 14.99
C LYS A 162 1.39 -17.92 14.78
N GLU A 163 1.36 -16.67 15.23
CA GLU A 163 0.21 -15.78 15.21
C GLU A 163 0.41 -14.61 14.21
N ALA A 164 1.25 -14.82 13.20
CA ALA A 164 1.44 -13.88 12.11
C ALA A 164 0.24 -13.95 11.16
N GLY A 165 -0.35 -12.80 10.84
CA GLY A 165 -1.53 -12.73 9.99
C GLY A 165 -1.72 -11.38 9.34
N PHE A 166 -2.89 -11.21 8.73
CA PHE A 166 -3.31 -9.97 8.09
C PHE A 166 -4.75 -9.64 8.46
N ILE A 167 -5.04 -8.38 8.56
CA ILE A 167 -6.40 -7.85 8.46
C ILE A 167 -6.56 -7.28 7.06
N LEU A 168 -7.55 -7.78 6.31
CA LEU A 168 -8.06 -7.17 5.10
C LEU A 168 -9.34 -6.46 5.43
N ASP A 169 -9.32 -5.13 5.42
CA ASP A 169 -10.47 -4.31 5.78
C ASP A 169 -11.07 -3.68 4.51
N LEU A 170 -12.25 -4.16 4.10
CA LEU A 170 -13.01 -3.62 2.99
C LEU A 170 -13.93 -2.47 3.40
N ASP A 171 -14.27 -2.37 4.68
CA ASP A 171 -15.08 -1.27 5.19
C ASP A 171 -14.26 0.02 5.39
N TYR A 172 -12.94 -0.11 5.47
CA TYR A 172 -12.05 1.04 5.55
C TYR A 172 -12.18 1.94 4.32
N SER A 173 -12.25 3.24 4.54
CA SER A 173 -12.20 4.28 3.51
C SER A 173 -11.80 5.61 4.14
N LEU A 174 -11.17 6.48 3.37
CA LEU A 174 -10.89 7.84 3.79
C LEU A 174 -12.20 8.62 3.92
N GLN A 175 -12.26 9.52 4.91
CA GLN A 175 -13.46 10.31 5.23
C GLN A 175 -14.70 9.47 5.61
N ARG A 176 -14.51 8.19 5.99
CA ARG A 176 -15.62 7.31 6.37
C ARG A 176 -16.73 7.31 5.33
N GLN A 177 -16.35 7.10 4.08
CA GLN A 177 -17.28 7.05 2.96
C GLN A 177 -18.35 5.97 3.19
N THR A 178 -19.49 6.17 2.57
CA THR A 178 -20.55 5.15 2.61
C THR A 178 -20.14 3.98 1.70
N ASN A 179 -19.77 2.87 2.31
CA ASN A 179 -19.60 1.60 1.62
C ASN A 179 -20.97 0.98 1.40
N LYS A 180 -21.32 0.70 0.15
CA LYS A 180 -22.66 0.22 -0.20
C LYS A 180 -22.70 -1.28 -0.45
N GLU A 181 -21.69 -1.80 -1.06
CA GLU A 181 -21.58 -3.21 -1.43
C GLU A 181 -20.15 -3.65 -1.18
N MET A 182 -19.97 -4.72 -0.46
CA MET A 182 -18.66 -5.33 -0.21
C MET A 182 -18.80 -6.84 -0.36
N GLU A 183 -17.98 -7.42 -1.19
CA GLU A 183 -17.94 -8.85 -1.38
C GLU A 183 -16.49 -9.32 -1.37
N ILE A 184 -16.26 -10.46 -0.75
CA ILE A 184 -14.98 -11.16 -0.78
C ILE A 184 -15.22 -12.63 -1.08
N GLU A 185 -14.39 -13.21 -1.91
CA GLU A 185 -14.39 -14.62 -2.27
C GLU A 185 -13.00 -15.20 -2.06
N VAL A 186 -12.93 -16.31 -1.33
CA VAL A 186 -11.71 -17.10 -1.19
C VAL A 186 -11.67 -18.12 -2.32
N ILE A 187 -10.82 -17.90 -3.31
CA ILE A 187 -10.71 -18.71 -4.52
C ILE A 187 -9.93 -19.99 -4.25
N SER A 188 -8.88 -19.88 -3.43
CA SER A 188 -8.00 -20.98 -3.09
C SER A 188 -7.31 -20.70 -1.73
N PRO A 189 -6.57 -21.65 -1.18
CA PRO A 189 -5.82 -21.41 0.06
C PRO A 189 -4.81 -20.25 0.01
N THR A 190 -4.53 -19.70 -1.17
CA THR A 190 -3.58 -18.60 -1.36
C THR A 190 -4.16 -17.42 -2.14
N GLU A 191 -5.43 -17.46 -2.53
CA GLU A 191 -5.98 -16.47 -3.46
C GLU A 191 -7.36 -16.00 -3.02
N ILE A 192 -7.56 -14.70 -3.09
CA ILE A 192 -8.83 -14.04 -2.82
C ILE A 192 -9.15 -13.04 -3.93
N CYS A 193 -10.41 -12.81 -4.16
CA CYS A 193 -10.87 -11.64 -4.91
C CYS A 193 -12.02 -10.97 -4.18
N GLY A 194 -12.38 -9.79 -4.62
CA GLY A 194 -13.51 -9.09 -4.05
C GLY A 194 -13.87 -7.84 -4.83
N ARG A 195 -14.96 -7.26 -4.40
CA ARG A 195 -15.42 -5.96 -4.90
C ARG A 195 -15.95 -5.10 -3.77
N LYS A 196 -15.84 -3.80 -4.00
CA LYS A 196 -16.36 -2.77 -3.12
C LYS A 196 -17.03 -1.70 -3.96
N LYS A 197 -18.16 -1.20 -3.49
CA LYS A 197 -18.82 -0.03 -4.05
C LYS A 197 -18.84 1.06 -3.00
N THR A 198 -18.25 2.20 -3.31
CA THR A 198 -18.26 3.39 -2.46
C THR A 198 -19.00 4.54 -3.13
N MET A 199 -19.36 5.52 -2.33
CA MET A 199 -19.95 6.76 -2.80
C MET A 199 -19.42 7.91 -1.96
N TYR A 200 -18.79 8.86 -2.64
CA TYR A 200 -18.45 10.16 -2.06
C TYR A 200 -18.43 11.23 -3.16
N TRP A 201 -17.26 11.61 -3.67
CA TRP A 201 -17.18 12.50 -4.85
C TRP A 201 -17.67 11.81 -6.12
N ALA A 202 -17.31 10.56 -6.29
CA ALA A 202 -17.92 9.70 -7.30
C ALA A 202 -19.18 9.04 -6.69
N PHE A 203 -20.33 9.19 -7.36
CA PHE A 203 -21.60 8.63 -6.89
C PHE A 203 -21.64 7.10 -6.92
N ASP A 204 -20.94 6.51 -7.86
CA ASP A 204 -20.85 5.05 -8.04
C ASP A 204 -19.39 4.69 -8.38
N GLN A 205 -18.61 4.46 -7.34
CA GLN A 205 -17.22 4.02 -7.49
C GLN A 205 -17.13 2.52 -7.23
N TYR A 206 -16.68 1.79 -8.23
CA TYR A 206 -16.51 0.34 -8.17
C TYR A 206 -15.04 -0.01 -8.14
N ILE A 207 -14.62 -0.72 -7.10
CA ILE A 207 -13.29 -1.27 -6.95
C ILE A 207 -13.41 -2.80 -7.00
N ASN A 208 -12.69 -3.42 -7.92
CA ASN A 208 -12.53 -4.87 -7.96
C ASN A 208 -11.06 -5.19 -7.75
N PHE A 209 -10.77 -6.18 -6.94
CA PHE A 209 -9.41 -6.59 -6.64
C PHE A 209 -9.25 -8.11 -6.70
N TYR A 210 -8.01 -8.51 -6.91
CA TYR A 210 -7.53 -9.87 -6.77
C TYR A 210 -6.21 -9.83 -6.00
N ALA A 211 -6.05 -10.72 -5.04
CA ALA A 211 -4.82 -10.83 -4.27
C ALA A 211 -4.35 -12.28 -4.18
N LYS A 212 -3.03 -12.46 -4.26
CA LYS A 212 -2.35 -13.75 -4.12
C LYS A 212 -1.30 -13.67 -3.04
N PHE A 213 -1.38 -14.59 -2.09
CA PHE A 213 -0.45 -14.73 -0.98
C PHE A 213 0.60 -15.79 -1.29
N SER A 214 1.81 -15.59 -0.80
CA SER A 214 2.92 -16.51 -1.00
C SER A 214 2.82 -17.82 -0.19
N LYS A 215 1.91 -17.85 0.80
CA LYS A 215 1.65 -19.00 1.68
C LYS A 215 0.15 -19.23 1.83
N PRO A 216 -0.27 -20.47 2.06
CA PRO A 216 -1.66 -20.74 2.44
C PRO A 216 -2.03 -20.01 3.73
N PHE A 217 -3.28 -19.62 3.83
CA PHE A 217 -3.88 -18.95 4.99
C PHE A 217 -5.16 -19.67 5.44
N THR A 218 -5.51 -19.49 6.69
CA THR A 218 -6.87 -19.67 7.23
C THR A 218 -7.46 -18.28 7.46
N TYR A 219 -8.77 -18.17 7.51
CA TYR A 219 -9.42 -16.88 7.67
C TYR A 219 -10.63 -16.95 8.60
N THR A 220 -10.99 -15.81 9.13
CA THR A 220 -12.25 -15.58 9.84
C THR A 220 -12.90 -14.37 9.19
N LEU A 221 -14.15 -14.49 8.79
CA LEU A 221 -14.92 -13.36 8.29
C LEU A 221 -15.54 -12.61 9.47
N VAL A 222 -15.31 -11.30 9.53
CA VAL A 222 -15.89 -10.42 10.54
C VAL A 222 -16.85 -9.45 9.85
N THR A 223 -18.10 -9.44 10.30
CA THR A 223 -19.09 -8.45 9.88
C THR A 223 -19.51 -7.61 11.10
N ASP A 224 -20.21 -6.51 10.89
CA ASP A 224 -20.52 -5.45 11.88
C ASP A 224 -20.98 -5.91 13.29
N SER A 225 -21.28 -7.17 13.48
CA SER A 225 -21.79 -7.65 14.76
C SER A 225 -21.28 -9.00 15.24
N MET A 226 -20.63 -9.81 14.44
CA MET A 226 -20.12 -11.13 14.86
C MET A 226 -19.03 -11.67 13.93
N ALA A 227 -18.04 -12.34 14.53
CA ALA A 227 -17.13 -13.18 13.76
C ALA A 227 -17.90 -14.42 13.28
N LEU A 228 -17.93 -14.66 11.99
CA LEU A 228 -18.42 -15.90 11.41
C LEU A 228 -17.23 -16.82 11.20
N ASP A 229 -17.20 -17.92 11.94
CA ASP A 229 -16.15 -18.93 11.84
C ASP A 229 -16.47 -19.83 10.63
N ASP A 230 -15.78 -19.61 9.55
CA ASP A 230 -15.89 -20.45 8.35
C ASP A 230 -14.58 -21.20 8.14
N GLY A 231 -14.36 -22.21 8.96
CA GLY A 231 -13.54 -23.39 8.82
C GLY A 231 -12.15 -23.31 8.17
#